data_a93b8b74a6221d399ee549220604e56e
#
_entry.id   a93b8b74a6221d399ee549220604e56e
#
_cell.length_a   1.000
_cell.length_b   1.000
_cell.length_c   1.000
_cell.angle_alpha   90.00
_cell.angle_beta   90.00
_cell.angle_gamma   90.00
#
_symmetry.space_group_name_H-M   'P 1'
#
loop_
_entity.id
_entity.type
_entity.pdbx_description
1 polymer ?
#
loop_
_entity_poly.entity_id
_entity_poly.type
_entity_poly.pdbx_seq_one_letter_code
_entity_poly.pdbx_strand_id
1 'polypeptide(L)'
;MILPSDVNLPDVVAELRELYPRYEEALVTNDVDTLMAMFWASPEVMRFGVTENLYGEEELASFRKGRPGANLARTMKRLDIVSFGRDFASVTLEFERETLRDTAPVITCGRQSQVWVRMPEGWRIVSAHVSLLSLV
;
A
#
# COMPACT_ATOMS: atom_id res chain seq x y z
N MET A 1 -14.12 -2.36 22.49
CA MET A 1 -13.96 -3.76 22.02
C MET A 1 -14.62 -3.91 20.67
N ILE A 2 -13.98 -4.56 19.74
CA ILE A 2 -14.58 -4.88 18.42
C ILE A 2 -15.29 -6.21 18.54
N LEU A 3 -16.55 -6.23 18.18
CA LEU A 3 -17.35 -7.47 18.15
C LEU A 3 -17.31 -8.08 16.75
N PRO A 4 -17.58 -9.39 16.60
CA PRO A 4 -17.65 -10.01 15.27
C PRO A 4 -18.59 -9.30 14.31
N SER A 5 -19.71 -8.71 14.80
CA SER A 5 -20.63 -7.94 13.99
C SER A 5 -20.07 -6.60 13.50
N ASP A 6 -18.95 -6.14 14.05
CA ASP A 6 -18.28 -4.91 13.63
C ASP A 6 -17.22 -5.17 12.56
N VAL A 7 -16.94 -6.43 12.25
CA VAL A 7 -15.94 -6.79 11.25
C VAL A 7 -16.60 -6.79 9.87
N ASN A 8 -15.92 -6.13 8.91
CA ASN A 8 -16.34 -6.08 7.51
C ASN A 8 -17.74 -5.49 7.33
N LEU A 9 -17.99 -4.33 7.94
CA LEU A 9 -19.21 -3.57 7.64
C LEU A 9 -19.25 -3.29 6.14
N PRO A 10 -20.34 -3.68 5.43
CA PRO A 10 -20.32 -3.67 3.95
C PRO A 10 -20.03 -2.30 3.33
N ASP A 11 -20.55 -1.23 3.91
CA ASP A 11 -20.31 0.13 3.40
C ASP A 11 -18.87 0.58 3.60
N VAL A 12 -18.21 0.18 4.69
CA VAL A 12 -16.81 0.50 4.96
C VAL A 12 -15.90 -0.25 4.00
N VAL A 13 -16.14 -1.55 3.82
CA VAL A 13 -15.36 -2.35 2.86
C VAL A 13 -15.52 -1.81 1.45
N ALA A 14 -16.75 -1.40 1.07
CA ALA A 14 -17.01 -0.83 -0.25
C ALA A 14 -16.23 0.47 -0.49
N GLU A 15 -16.11 1.33 0.51
CA GLU A 15 -15.30 2.56 0.39
C GLU A 15 -13.84 2.24 0.08
N LEU A 16 -13.27 1.27 0.79
CA LEU A 16 -11.85 0.91 0.61
C LEU A 16 -11.61 0.16 -0.70
N ARG A 17 -12.57 -0.66 -1.14
CA ARG A 17 -12.48 -1.33 -2.45
C ARG A 17 -12.53 -0.34 -3.61
N GLU A 18 -13.19 0.79 -3.44
CA GLU A 18 -13.18 1.87 -4.42
C GLU A 18 -11.90 2.69 -4.34
N LEU A 19 -11.40 2.92 -3.14
CA LEU A 19 -10.22 3.75 -2.90
C LEU A 19 -8.90 3.06 -3.27
N TYR A 20 -8.75 1.78 -2.95
CA TYR A 20 -7.48 1.07 -3.12
C TYR A 20 -6.94 1.07 -4.56
N PRO A 21 -7.77 0.87 -5.61
CA PRO A 21 -7.26 0.92 -6.99
C PRO A 21 -6.63 2.26 -7.34
N ARG A 22 -7.06 3.36 -6.73
CA ARG A 22 -6.45 4.68 -6.93
C ARG A 22 -5.04 4.73 -6.34
N TYR A 23 -4.84 4.07 -5.21
CA TYR A 23 -3.51 3.93 -4.62
C TYR A 23 -2.60 3.13 -5.55
N GLU A 24 -3.08 2.00 -6.06
CA GLU A 24 -2.32 1.13 -6.95
C GLU A 24 -1.90 1.89 -8.21
N GLU A 25 -2.81 2.62 -8.82
CA GLU A 25 -2.51 3.43 -10.00
C GLU A 25 -1.48 4.52 -9.70
N ALA A 26 -1.64 5.23 -8.60
CA ALA A 26 -0.67 6.26 -8.19
C ALA A 26 0.72 5.65 -7.98
N LEU A 27 0.78 4.45 -7.43
CA LEU A 27 2.05 3.75 -7.19
C LEU A 27 2.76 3.40 -8.49
N VAL A 28 2.07 2.77 -9.44
CA VAL A 28 2.70 2.30 -10.68
C VAL A 28 2.99 3.44 -11.66
N THR A 29 2.33 4.57 -11.54
CA THR A 29 2.61 5.78 -12.33
C THR A 29 3.53 6.77 -11.60
N ASN A 30 3.93 6.45 -10.38
CA ASN A 30 4.72 7.33 -9.50
C ASN A 30 4.11 8.73 -9.34
N ASP A 31 2.80 8.76 -9.13
CA ASP A 31 2.08 10.00 -8.83
C ASP A 31 2.32 10.37 -7.36
N VAL A 32 3.40 11.13 -7.12
CA VAL A 32 3.87 11.44 -5.78
C VAL A 32 2.83 12.20 -4.97
N ASP A 33 2.17 13.19 -5.57
CA ASP A 33 1.18 14.00 -4.86
C ASP A 33 0.00 13.15 -4.38
N THR A 34 -0.53 12.28 -5.24
CA THR A 34 -1.62 11.38 -4.85
C THR A 34 -1.17 10.37 -3.78
N LEU A 35 0.04 9.79 -3.94
CA LEU A 35 0.58 8.86 -2.95
C LEU A 35 0.71 9.54 -1.58
N MET A 36 1.28 10.74 -1.54
CA MET A 36 1.46 11.46 -0.26
C MET A 36 0.13 11.88 0.36
N ALA A 37 -0.89 12.17 -0.46
CA ALA A 37 -2.22 12.47 0.05
C ALA A 37 -2.93 11.24 0.65
N MET A 38 -2.49 10.04 0.32
CA MET A 38 -3.06 8.79 0.86
C MET A 38 -2.34 8.29 2.10
N PHE A 39 -1.13 8.78 2.38
CA PHE A 39 -0.43 8.49 3.62
C PHE A 39 -0.75 9.54 4.68
N TRP A 40 -0.76 9.09 5.92
CA TRP A 40 -0.98 9.98 7.07
C TRP A 40 0.16 11.00 7.16
N ALA A 41 -0.19 12.28 7.19
CA ALA A 41 0.77 13.38 7.29
C ALA A 41 1.20 13.55 8.75
N SER A 42 2.19 12.76 9.17
CA SER A 42 2.62 12.70 10.56
C SER A 42 4.07 12.22 10.64
N PRO A 43 4.84 12.68 11.65
CA PRO A 43 6.14 12.07 11.93
C PRO A 43 6.05 10.62 12.38
N GLU A 44 4.86 10.12 12.71
CA GLU A 44 4.66 8.75 13.19
C GLU A 44 4.24 7.76 12.11
N VAL A 45 4.01 8.21 10.87
CA VAL A 45 3.75 7.29 9.76
C VAL A 45 5.02 6.49 9.46
N MET A 46 4.86 5.21 9.08
CA MET A 46 6.02 4.40 8.71
C MET A 46 5.75 3.57 7.47
N ARG A 47 6.80 3.32 6.70
CA ARG A 47 6.75 2.41 5.57
C ARG A 47 8.07 1.65 5.45
N PHE A 48 7.97 0.33 5.48
CA PHE A 48 9.11 -0.54 5.17
C PHE A 48 8.95 -1.06 3.74
N GLY A 49 9.94 -0.78 2.90
CA GLY A 49 10.02 -1.30 1.56
C GLY A 49 10.99 -2.46 1.47
N VAL A 50 11.27 -2.90 0.24
CA VAL A 50 12.18 -4.03 0.01
C VAL A 50 13.60 -3.70 0.45
N THR A 51 14.03 -2.45 0.28
CA THR A 51 15.41 -2.02 0.54
C THR A 51 15.51 -0.86 1.52
N GLU A 52 14.39 -0.32 2.00
CA GLU A 52 14.40 0.89 2.82
C GLU A 52 13.45 0.81 4.00
N ASN A 53 13.82 1.46 5.09
CA ASN A 53 12.96 1.71 6.24
C ASN A 53 12.73 3.21 6.32
N LEU A 54 11.46 3.64 6.22
CA LEU A 54 11.09 5.05 6.19
C LEU A 54 10.23 5.38 7.41
N TYR A 55 10.65 6.39 8.14
CA TYR A 55 9.96 6.90 9.32
C TYR A 55 9.57 8.36 9.12
N GLY A 56 8.28 8.65 9.23
CA GLY A 56 7.76 9.98 9.09
C GLY A 56 7.48 10.40 7.65
N GLU A 57 6.60 11.38 7.51
CA GLU A 57 6.16 11.85 6.19
C GLU A 57 7.28 12.47 5.36
N GLU A 58 8.28 13.09 6.02
CA GLU A 58 9.39 13.72 5.29
C GLU A 58 10.26 12.67 4.60
N GLU A 59 10.57 11.56 5.28
CA GLU A 59 11.34 10.47 4.67
C GLU A 59 10.57 9.81 3.55
N LEU A 60 9.24 9.60 3.75
CA LEU A 60 8.40 9.05 2.69
C LEU A 60 8.40 9.96 1.44
N ALA A 61 8.21 11.25 1.64
CA ALA A 61 8.18 12.20 0.53
C ALA A 61 9.49 12.23 -0.23
N SER A 62 10.62 12.26 0.47
CA SER A 62 11.95 12.25 -0.14
C SER A 62 12.17 10.98 -0.96
N PHE A 63 11.80 9.83 -0.42
CA PHE A 63 11.91 8.55 -1.13
C PHE A 63 11.08 8.56 -2.42
N ARG A 64 9.82 9.00 -2.35
CA ARG A 64 8.92 9.04 -3.51
C ARG A 64 9.44 9.99 -4.59
N LYS A 65 9.93 11.17 -4.20
CA LYS A 65 10.46 12.14 -5.15
C LYS A 65 11.74 11.67 -5.82
N GLY A 66 12.59 10.95 -5.09
CA GLY A 66 13.84 10.42 -5.61
C GLY A 66 13.71 9.10 -6.37
N ARG A 67 12.53 8.47 -6.37
CA ARG A 67 12.33 7.17 -6.99
C ARG A 67 12.26 7.29 -8.51
N PRO A 68 13.02 6.46 -9.26
CA PRO A 68 12.85 6.40 -10.72
C PRO A 68 11.42 6.01 -11.09
N GLY A 69 10.86 6.68 -12.10
CA GLY A 69 9.51 6.39 -12.58
C GLY A 69 9.42 5.18 -13.50
N ALA A 70 10.53 4.50 -13.78
CA ALA A 70 10.58 3.34 -14.66
C ALA A 70 10.43 2.04 -13.87
N ASN A 71 9.81 1.02 -14.52
CA ASN A 71 9.71 -0.35 -14.00
C ASN A 71 8.92 -0.45 -12.67
N LEU A 72 7.89 0.37 -12.52
CA LEU A 72 7.02 0.33 -11.35
C LEU A 72 5.79 -0.56 -11.53
N ALA A 73 5.54 -1.03 -12.77
CA ALA A 73 4.37 -1.83 -13.08
C ALA A 73 4.38 -3.15 -12.29
N ARG A 74 3.20 -3.53 -11.81
CA ARG A 74 2.98 -4.80 -11.14
C ARG A 74 1.53 -5.24 -11.34
N THR A 75 1.27 -6.53 -11.16
CA THR A 75 -0.05 -7.11 -11.30
C THR A 75 -0.56 -7.53 -9.93
N MET A 76 -1.75 -7.06 -9.56
CA MET A 76 -2.41 -7.50 -8.32
C MET A 76 -2.90 -8.94 -8.51
N LYS A 77 -2.54 -9.83 -7.60
CA LYS A 77 -2.94 -11.24 -7.64
C LYS A 77 -4.01 -11.56 -6.60
N ARG A 78 -3.91 -10.98 -5.42
CA ARG A 78 -4.90 -11.17 -4.37
C ARG A 78 -4.93 -9.93 -3.47
N LEU A 79 -6.12 -9.34 -3.35
CA LEU A 79 -6.37 -8.19 -2.49
C LEU A 79 -7.40 -8.58 -1.44
N ASP A 80 -7.03 -8.48 -0.16
CA ASP A 80 -7.94 -8.71 0.95
C ASP A 80 -8.05 -7.43 1.78
N ILE A 81 -9.29 -7.00 2.00
CA ILE A 81 -9.62 -5.85 2.83
C ILE A 81 -10.47 -6.35 3.99
N VAL A 82 -9.99 -6.11 5.21
CA VAL A 82 -10.73 -6.47 6.42
C VAL A 82 -10.87 -5.21 7.27
N SER A 83 -12.10 -4.77 7.50
CA SER A 83 -12.37 -3.61 8.36
C SER A 83 -12.79 -4.04 9.76
N PHE A 84 -12.45 -3.19 10.72
CA PHE A 84 -12.74 -3.39 12.14
C PHE A 84 -13.43 -2.12 12.64
N GLY A 85 -14.74 -2.18 12.87
CA GLY A 85 -15.54 -0.99 13.11
C GLY A 85 -15.58 -0.14 11.84
N ARG A 86 -15.73 1.17 12.02
CA ARG A 86 -15.92 2.08 10.89
C ARG A 86 -14.65 2.82 10.45
N ASP A 87 -13.63 2.81 11.28
CA ASP A 87 -12.51 3.74 11.11
C ASP A 87 -11.15 3.07 10.98
N PHE A 88 -11.11 1.73 10.91
CA PHE A 88 -9.87 0.98 10.86
C PHE A 88 -9.98 -0.18 9.89
N ALA A 89 -8.92 -0.43 9.10
CA ALA A 89 -8.86 -1.59 8.22
C ALA A 89 -7.42 -2.05 8.00
N SER A 90 -7.28 -3.35 7.80
CA SER A 90 -6.06 -3.92 7.24
C SER A 90 -6.30 -4.23 5.76
N VAL A 91 -5.31 -3.92 4.94
CA VAL A 91 -5.34 -4.19 3.49
C VAL A 91 -4.09 -4.95 3.14
N THR A 92 -4.26 -6.16 2.60
CA THR A 92 -3.14 -7.01 2.22
C THR A 92 -3.22 -7.35 0.75
N LEU A 93 -2.06 -7.42 0.11
CA LEU A 93 -1.94 -7.64 -1.32
C LEU A 93 -0.82 -8.62 -1.62
N GLU A 94 -1.10 -9.60 -2.47
CA GLU A 94 -0.07 -10.35 -3.18
C GLU A 94 0.02 -9.80 -4.60
N PHE A 95 1.22 -9.55 -5.07
CA PHE A 95 1.45 -9.02 -6.42
C PHE A 95 2.58 -9.75 -7.12
N GLU A 96 2.61 -9.62 -8.43
CA GLU A 96 3.71 -10.08 -9.28
C GLU A 96 4.28 -8.91 -10.04
N ARG A 97 5.59 -8.93 -10.21
CA ARG A 97 6.32 -7.97 -11.03
C ARG A 97 7.16 -8.73 -12.04
N GLU A 98 7.06 -8.36 -13.30
CA GLU A 98 7.92 -8.88 -14.34
C GLU A 98 9.09 -7.94 -14.56
N THR A 99 10.30 -8.48 -14.50
CA THR A 99 11.53 -7.75 -14.77
C THR A 99 12.36 -8.54 -15.78
N LEU A 100 13.30 -7.86 -16.43
CA LEU A 100 14.24 -8.53 -17.34
C LEU A 100 15.55 -8.79 -16.59
N ARG A 101 16.01 -10.04 -16.67
CA ARG A 101 17.33 -10.43 -16.19
C ARG A 101 18.06 -11.03 -17.39
N ASP A 102 19.10 -10.33 -17.86
CA ASP A 102 19.88 -10.74 -19.04
C ASP A 102 18.98 -10.98 -20.26
N THR A 103 18.03 -10.08 -20.51
CA THR A 103 17.00 -10.13 -21.56
C THR A 103 15.92 -11.18 -21.39
N ALA A 104 16.00 -12.05 -20.37
CA ALA A 104 14.96 -13.02 -20.06
C ALA A 104 13.95 -12.45 -19.04
N PRO A 105 12.65 -12.67 -19.25
CA PRO A 105 11.66 -12.24 -18.27
C PRO A 105 11.75 -13.07 -16.98
N VAL A 106 11.73 -12.38 -15.83
CA VAL A 106 11.69 -13.01 -14.51
C VAL A 106 10.50 -12.47 -13.75
N ILE A 107 9.70 -13.35 -13.18
CA ILE A 107 8.56 -12.99 -12.36
C ILE A 107 8.98 -13.02 -10.89
N THR A 108 8.78 -11.92 -10.20
CA THR A 108 9.02 -11.79 -8.77
C THR A 108 7.69 -11.62 -8.07
N CYS A 109 7.45 -12.43 -7.05
CA CYS A 109 6.24 -12.35 -6.22
C CYS A 109 6.50 -11.44 -5.04
N GLY A 110 5.55 -10.58 -4.73
CA GLY A 110 5.64 -9.65 -3.61
C GLY A 110 4.42 -9.69 -2.72
N ARG A 111 4.61 -9.13 -1.52
CA ARG A 111 3.55 -9.03 -0.52
C ARG A 111 3.55 -7.63 0.05
N GLN A 112 2.35 -7.12 0.32
CA GLN A 112 2.17 -5.80 0.89
C GLN A 112 1.13 -5.88 1.99
N SER A 113 1.43 -5.29 3.14
CA SER A 113 0.47 -5.12 4.24
C SER A 113 0.36 -3.65 4.56
N GLN A 114 -0.87 -3.16 4.71
CA GLN A 114 -1.13 -1.76 5.03
C GLN A 114 -2.18 -1.68 6.12
N VAL A 115 -2.01 -0.69 6.99
CA VAL A 115 -3.01 -0.31 7.98
C VAL A 115 -3.60 1.02 7.54
N TRP A 116 -4.91 1.04 7.39
CA TRP A 116 -5.67 2.23 6.99
C TRP A 116 -6.54 2.69 8.16
N VAL A 117 -6.55 3.99 8.40
CA VAL A 117 -7.37 4.61 9.46
C VAL A 117 -8.15 5.75 8.85
N ARG A 118 -9.44 5.85 9.20
CA ARG A 118 -10.27 6.98 8.78
C ARG A 118 -9.95 8.18 9.68
N MET A 119 -9.28 9.16 9.10
CA MET A 119 -8.97 10.44 9.73
C MET A 119 -10.03 11.48 9.33
N PRO A 120 -10.03 12.67 9.95
CA PRO A 120 -10.99 13.70 9.56
C PRO A 120 -10.97 14.06 8.08
N GLU A 121 -9.79 14.01 7.44
CA GLU A 121 -9.61 14.30 6.01
C GLU A 121 -9.90 13.10 5.10
N GLY A 122 -10.17 11.92 5.66
CA GLY A 122 -10.47 10.70 4.93
C GLY A 122 -9.57 9.55 5.32
N TRP A 123 -9.69 8.44 4.60
CA TRP A 123 -8.85 7.25 4.84
C TRP A 123 -7.39 7.55 4.55
N ARG A 124 -6.50 7.14 5.47
CA ARG A 124 -5.05 7.33 5.35
C ARG A 124 -4.31 6.07 5.74
N ILE A 125 -3.22 5.79 5.04
CA ILE A 125 -2.30 4.71 5.39
C ILE A 125 -1.40 5.21 6.51
N VAL A 126 -1.43 4.53 7.65
CA VAL A 126 -0.62 4.90 8.82
C VAL A 126 0.62 4.01 8.96
N SER A 127 0.60 2.83 8.37
CA SER A 127 1.71 1.87 8.40
C SER A 127 1.65 1.01 7.16
N ALA A 128 2.80 0.73 6.56
CA ALA A 128 2.89 -0.11 5.36
C ALA A 128 4.19 -0.92 5.36
N HIS A 129 4.11 -2.09 4.75
CA HIS A 129 5.26 -2.98 4.60
C HIS A 129 5.16 -3.71 3.27
N VAL A 130 6.22 -3.66 2.49
CA VAL A 130 6.34 -4.38 1.22
C VAL A 130 7.54 -5.30 1.30
N SER A 131 7.37 -6.56 0.92
CA SER A 131 8.45 -7.53 0.87
C SER A 131 8.33 -8.38 -0.39
N LEU A 132 9.42 -9.03 -0.74
CA LEU A 132 9.43 -10.00 -1.83
C LEU A 132 9.47 -11.41 -1.25
N LEU A 133 8.76 -12.31 -1.91
CA LEU A 133 8.77 -13.72 -1.54
C LEU A 133 9.97 -14.37 -2.21
N SER A 134 10.87 -14.91 -1.40
CA SER A 134 12.00 -15.67 -1.92
C SER A 134 11.55 -17.08 -2.28
N LEU A 135 11.77 -17.46 -3.54
CA LEU A 135 11.43 -18.79 -4.07
C LEU A 135 12.70 -19.64 -4.13
N VAL A 136 13.32 -19.84 -3.00
CA VAL A 136 14.52 -20.67 -2.93
C VAL A 136 14.17 -22.09 -2.60
#